data_c46b906ff2ba7f3239b492a517fc5891
#
_entry.id   c46b906ff2ba7f3239b492a517fc5891
#
_cell.length_a   1.000
_cell.length_b   1.000
_cell.length_c   1.000
_cell.angle_alpha   90.00
_cell.angle_beta   90.00
_cell.angle_gamma   90.00
#
_symmetry.space_group_name_H-M   'P 1'
#
loop_
_entity.id
_entity.type
_entity.pdbx_description
1 polymer ?
#
loop_
_entity_poly.entity_id
_entity_poly.type
_entity_poly.pdbx_seq_one_letter_code
_entity_poly.pdbx_strand_id
1 'polypeptide(L)'
;MSVAENRDANDDFVQHGPEAIRKAIAGARAPFAPFAPYDEPDNDDGPLPGIAYPSEWQGLRPPNRDFVIPGWIVRGSCGLLSGQEGVGKSLIAQQMATCAAVGRKFLGLDIQHTKVIYITCEDPTDELWRRQEDINKSLGIDMTDLEGAMLLVSLKGELGNELGTFDPQGRLSLTARYRQIERLALDFGAGLLFLDNAAHLFTGNENARHEVAVFLGILERLSEAMKGAVILLAHPNKQHAQGNKQGNEYSGSTGWSAHVRNRLFLDWADKSDTGDVLGDDGRVLRKSKANYGKKGEEIYFRWHEWAFVRDEELPAEERAAVRVESAAGFENDCFIACLRQRMKEQRAVSELPASRTYAPKVFADMPEARGLTKEQLAGAMDRLFRINAIERGFLWVIKGEGKTAHGIREVGRSNRQQVARGSDDLSDDLPMTSGDKSGEN
;
A
#
# COMPACT_ATOMS: atom_id res chain seq x y z
N MET A 1 53.26 15.38 2.00
CA MET A 1 52.11 14.74 1.39
C MET A 1 51.05 14.64 2.48
N SER A 2 50.07 15.57 2.51
CA SER A 2 49.01 15.56 3.49
C SER A 2 47.96 14.54 3.05
N VAL A 3 47.62 13.64 3.93
CA VAL A 3 46.52 12.72 3.79
C VAL A 3 45.25 13.59 3.79
N ALA A 4 44.52 13.60 2.68
CA ALA A 4 43.20 14.21 2.64
C ALA A 4 42.30 13.38 3.55
N GLU A 5 41.88 13.96 4.68
CA GLU A 5 40.83 13.39 5.53
C GLU A 5 39.57 13.21 4.69
N ASN A 6 39.11 11.99 4.64
CA ASN A 6 37.82 11.62 4.00
C ASN A 6 36.70 12.13 4.92
N ARG A 7 36.30 13.38 4.73
CA ARG A 7 35.15 13.99 5.44
C ARG A 7 33.87 13.49 4.78
N ASP A 8 32.99 12.93 5.60
CA ASP A 8 31.65 12.57 5.12
C ASP A 8 30.66 13.76 5.27
N ALA A 9 29.49 13.67 4.62
CA ALA A 9 28.48 14.74 4.67
C ALA A 9 27.96 14.99 6.09
N ASN A 10 28.11 14.03 7.00
CA ASN A 10 27.69 14.14 8.39
C ASN A 10 28.68 15.00 9.19
N ASP A 11 29.99 14.91 8.88
CA ASP A 11 31.02 15.75 9.49
C ASP A 11 30.84 17.22 9.09
N ASP A 12 30.46 17.49 7.84
CA ASP A 12 30.16 18.84 7.36
C ASP A 12 28.86 19.40 7.98
N PHE A 13 27.86 18.57 8.23
CA PHE A 13 26.62 18.95 8.90
C PHE A 13 26.85 19.35 10.37
N VAL A 14 27.58 18.53 11.11
CA VAL A 14 27.90 18.79 12.53
C VAL A 14 28.71 20.08 12.71
N GLN A 15 29.55 20.43 11.71
CA GLN A 15 30.39 21.63 11.79
C GLN A 15 29.73 22.90 11.21
N HIS A 16 28.84 22.79 10.23
CA HIS A 16 28.40 23.92 9.41
C HIS A 16 26.87 24.06 9.26
N GLY A 17 26.09 23.15 9.85
CA GLY A 17 24.62 23.18 9.89
C GLY A 17 23.92 22.93 8.56
N PRO A 18 22.59 23.03 8.53
CA PRO A 18 21.74 22.67 7.37
C PRO A 18 22.01 23.49 6.12
N GLU A 19 22.58 24.68 6.26
CA GLU A 19 22.88 25.58 5.13
C GLU A 19 24.06 25.08 4.29
N ALA A 20 24.99 24.36 4.89
CA ALA A 20 26.11 23.75 4.19
C ALA A 20 25.67 22.60 3.28
N ILE A 21 24.70 21.80 3.74
CA ILE A 21 24.10 20.74 2.92
C ILE A 21 23.29 21.34 1.75
N ARG A 22 22.50 22.40 2.00
CA ARG A 22 21.80 23.11 0.92
C ARG A 22 22.76 23.68 -0.11
N LYS A 23 23.90 24.19 0.33
CA LYS A 23 24.95 24.74 -0.52
C LYS A 23 25.71 23.65 -1.29
N ALA A 24 25.95 22.50 -0.66
CA ALA A 24 26.53 21.31 -1.32
C ALA A 24 25.58 20.74 -2.39
N ILE A 25 24.28 20.63 -2.07
CA ILE A 25 23.23 20.23 -3.02
C ILE A 25 23.06 21.25 -4.15
N ALA A 26 23.11 22.55 -3.85
CA ALA A 26 23.07 23.62 -4.85
C ALA A 26 24.34 23.70 -5.68
N GLY A 27 25.52 23.42 -5.11
CA GLY A 27 26.80 23.32 -5.81
C GLY A 27 26.92 22.10 -6.72
N ALA A 28 26.18 21.03 -6.43
CA ALA A 28 26.03 19.86 -7.30
C ALA A 28 25.25 20.15 -8.60
N ARG A 29 24.74 21.38 -8.78
CA ARG A 29 24.15 21.89 -10.02
C ARG A 29 25.15 22.46 -11.02
N ALA A 30 26.42 22.16 -10.92
CA ALA A 30 27.38 22.48 -11.98
C ALA A 30 26.97 21.78 -13.29
N PRO A 31 27.09 22.47 -14.46
CA PRO A 31 26.67 21.87 -15.73
C PRO A 31 27.49 20.63 -15.99
N PHE A 32 26.76 19.53 -16.21
CA PHE A 32 27.33 18.22 -16.49
C PHE A 32 28.27 18.32 -17.70
N ALA A 33 29.51 17.88 -17.55
CA ALA A 33 30.31 17.49 -18.69
C ALA A 33 29.56 16.37 -19.44
N PRO A 34 29.52 16.38 -20.79
CA PRO A 34 28.87 15.29 -21.53
C PRO A 34 29.50 13.98 -21.09
N PHE A 35 28.67 13.08 -20.59
CA PHE A 35 29.12 11.76 -20.17
C PHE A 35 29.71 11.03 -21.37
N ALA A 36 30.88 10.44 -21.20
CA ALA A 36 31.34 9.40 -22.09
C ALA A 36 30.24 8.30 -22.19
N PRO A 37 29.98 7.78 -23.41
CA PRO A 37 29.09 6.61 -23.53
C PRO A 37 29.56 5.57 -22.50
N TYR A 38 28.60 4.86 -21.89
CA TYR A 38 28.92 3.67 -21.12
C TYR A 38 29.66 2.73 -22.07
N ASP A 39 30.97 2.67 -21.93
CA ASP A 39 31.76 1.66 -22.63
C ASP A 39 31.16 0.32 -22.24
N GLU A 40 30.67 -0.44 -23.24
CA GLU A 40 30.40 -1.87 -23.03
C GLU A 40 31.60 -2.41 -22.25
N PRO A 41 31.39 -3.25 -21.22
CA PRO A 41 32.54 -3.88 -20.61
C PRO A 41 33.35 -4.50 -21.76
N ASP A 42 34.53 -3.98 -21.98
CA ASP A 42 35.50 -4.66 -22.84
C ASP A 42 35.35 -6.15 -22.54
N ASN A 43 35.40 -6.98 -23.57
CA ASN A 43 35.46 -8.44 -23.36
C ASN A 43 36.55 -8.70 -22.35
N ASP A 44 36.18 -8.61 -21.08
CA ASP A 44 37.11 -8.87 -19.97
C ASP A 44 37.23 -10.39 -19.89
N ASP A 45 38.23 -10.91 -20.61
CA ASP A 45 38.63 -12.31 -20.54
C ASP A 45 39.21 -12.66 -19.15
N GLY A 46 39.04 -11.78 -18.15
CA GLY A 46 39.40 -11.97 -16.77
C GLY A 46 38.63 -13.12 -16.09
N PRO A 47 39.09 -13.57 -14.94
CA PRO A 47 38.39 -14.61 -14.20
C PRO A 47 36.98 -14.15 -13.78
N LEU A 48 35.98 -15.05 -13.79
CA LEU A 48 34.65 -14.77 -13.33
C LEU A 48 34.66 -14.13 -11.94
N PRO A 49 33.93 -13.04 -11.71
CA PRO A 49 33.84 -12.41 -10.40
C PRO A 49 33.16 -13.35 -9.38
N GLY A 50 33.53 -13.26 -8.11
CA GLY A 50 32.87 -14.00 -7.03
C GLY A 50 33.23 -15.50 -6.93
N ILE A 51 34.34 -15.93 -7.50
CA ILE A 51 34.86 -17.31 -7.31
C ILE A 51 35.16 -17.51 -5.83
N ALA A 52 34.64 -18.60 -5.26
CA ALA A 52 34.92 -19.02 -3.90
C ALA A 52 35.27 -20.52 -3.86
N TYR A 53 36.19 -20.87 -3.02
CA TYR A 53 36.57 -22.28 -2.79
C TYR A 53 35.91 -22.77 -1.50
N PRO A 54 34.96 -23.73 -1.53
CA PRO A 54 34.29 -24.23 -0.34
C PRO A 54 35.22 -24.76 0.75
N SER A 55 36.44 -25.20 0.37
CA SER A 55 37.49 -25.64 1.30
C SER A 55 37.95 -24.52 2.24
N GLU A 56 37.88 -23.24 1.81
CA GLU A 56 38.23 -22.09 2.63
C GLU A 56 37.25 -21.85 3.77
N TRP A 57 36.06 -22.40 3.67
CA TRP A 57 35.02 -22.28 4.68
C TRP A 57 35.06 -23.37 5.75
N GLN A 58 36.02 -24.35 5.60
CA GLN A 58 36.11 -25.43 6.56
C GLN A 58 36.39 -24.91 7.98
N GLY A 59 35.54 -25.27 8.90
CA GLY A 59 35.61 -24.82 10.31
C GLY A 59 35.11 -23.39 10.58
N LEU A 60 34.75 -22.64 9.56
CA LEU A 60 34.12 -21.30 9.72
C LEU A 60 32.61 -21.43 9.87
N ARG A 61 31.99 -20.44 10.51
CA ARG A 61 30.55 -20.28 10.52
C ARG A 61 30.14 -19.34 9.38
N PRO A 62 29.10 -19.68 8.59
CA PRO A 62 28.59 -18.76 7.59
C PRO A 62 28.12 -17.46 8.25
N PRO A 63 28.30 -16.30 7.60
CA PRO A 63 27.81 -15.02 8.10
C PRO A 63 26.27 -15.04 8.20
N ASN A 64 25.74 -14.36 9.19
CA ASN A 64 24.30 -14.15 9.28
C ASN A 64 23.81 -13.37 8.07
N ARG A 65 22.59 -13.66 7.63
CA ARG A 65 21.96 -12.84 6.60
C ARG A 65 21.65 -11.45 7.16
N ASP A 66 21.97 -10.44 6.40
CA ASP A 66 21.69 -9.06 6.74
C ASP A 66 20.33 -8.64 6.17
N PHE A 67 19.48 -8.08 7.01
CA PHE A 67 18.12 -7.67 6.67
C PHE A 67 17.87 -6.21 7.03
N VAL A 68 17.09 -5.51 6.23
CA VAL A 68 16.45 -4.25 6.63
C VAL A 68 15.24 -4.53 7.52
N ILE A 69 14.42 -5.50 7.12
CA ILE A 69 13.33 -6.04 7.94
C ILE A 69 13.55 -7.56 8.05
N PRO A 70 13.83 -8.10 9.25
CA PRO A 70 14.15 -9.51 9.44
C PRO A 70 13.13 -10.44 8.80
N GLY A 71 13.59 -11.31 7.92
CA GLY A 71 12.76 -12.25 7.18
C GLY A 71 11.86 -11.66 6.08
N TRP A 72 11.79 -10.33 5.94
CA TRP A 72 10.96 -9.64 4.94
C TRP A 72 11.79 -8.97 3.85
N ILE A 73 12.77 -8.14 4.21
CA ILE A 73 13.60 -7.38 3.26
C ILE A 73 15.06 -7.62 3.57
N VAL A 74 15.75 -8.30 2.66
CA VAL A 74 17.18 -8.61 2.77
C VAL A 74 18.00 -7.50 2.11
N ARG A 75 19.14 -7.14 2.69
CA ARG A 75 20.11 -6.20 2.09
C ARG A 75 20.76 -6.79 0.83
N GLY A 76 21.26 -5.93 -0.04
CA GLY A 76 21.85 -6.32 -1.32
C GLY A 76 20.80 -6.88 -2.30
N SER A 77 19.52 -6.52 -2.15
CA SER A 77 18.49 -7.03 -3.05
C SER A 77 17.44 -6.00 -3.42
N CYS A 78 16.88 -6.19 -4.63
CA CYS A 78 15.68 -5.49 -5.06
C CYS A 78 14.43 -6.28 -4.65
N GLY A 79 13.44 -5.57 -4.11
CA GLY A 79 12.11 -6.08 -3.78
C GLY A 79 11.01 -5.33 -4.53
N LEU A 80 9.83 -5.94 -4.61
CA LEU A 80 8.61 -5.32 -5.13
C LEU A 80 7.60 -5.12 -4.02
N LEU A 81 6.98 -3.93 -4.01
CA LEU A 81 5.75 -3.65 -3.29
C LEU A 81 4.64 -3.40 -4.32
N SER A 82 3.68 -4.30 -4.40
CA SER A 82 2.57 -4.20 -5.33
C SER A 82 1.23 -4.18 -4.60
N GLY A 83 0.18 -3.74 -5.29
CA GLY A 83 -1.17 -3.68 -4.75
C GLY A 83 -2.09 -2.87 -5.65
N GLN A 84 -3.40 -3.02 -5.46
CA GLN A 84 -4.40 -2.35 -6.27
C GLN A 84 -4.28 -0.82 -6.21
N GLU A 85 -4.87 -0.14 -7.18
CA GLU A 85 -4.98 1.32 -7.16
C GLU A 85 -5.83 1.76 -5.95
N GLY A 86 -5.42 2.83 -5.27
CA GLY A 86 -6.13 3.36 -4.11
C GLY A 86 -5.95 2.56 -2.80
N VAL A 87 -5.24 1.42 -2.79
CA VAL A 87 -5.05 0.60 -1.57
C VAL A 87 -4.10 1.26 -0.55
N GLY A 88 -3.28 2.26 -0.97
CA GLY A 88 -2.37 3.00 -0.10
C GLY A 88 -0.89 2.59 -0.22
N LYS A 89 -0.44 2.11 -1.40
CA LYS A 89 0.96 1.72 -1.64
C LYS A 89 1.97 2.79 -1.28
N SER A 90 1.76 4.02 -1.78
CA SER A 90 2.67 5.14 -1.53
C SER A 90 2.69 5.55 -0.05
N LEU A 91 1.54 5.51 0.63
CA LEU A 91 1.44 5.76 2.07
C LEU A 91 2.24 4.73 2.87
N ILE A 92 2.01 3.44 2.64
CA ILE A 92 2.70 2.39 3.42
C ILE A 92 4.21 2.38 3.14
N ALA A 93 4.63 2.69 1.91
CA ALA A 93 6.03 2.79 1.55
C ALA A 93 6.72 3.97 2.25
N GLN A 94 6.09 5.17 2.27
CA GLN A 94 6.62 6.32 2.97
C GLN A 94 6.63 6.12 4.49
N GLN A 95 5.60 5.45 5.05
CA GLN A 95 5.58 5.10 6.47
C GLN A 95 6.67 4.07 6.84
N MET A 96 6.88 3.06 5.99
CA MET A 96 7.99 2.10 6.17
C MET A 96 9.35 2.82 6.11
N ALA A 97 9.51 3.75 5.16
CA ALA A 97 10.69 4.61 5.04
C ALA A 97 10.93 5.42 6.31
N THR A 98 9.88 6.07 6.84
CA THR A 98 9.95 6.83 8.08
C THR A 98 10.35 5.95 9.27
N CYS A 99 9.71 4.77 9.42
CA CYS A 99 10.06 3.84 10.49
C CYS A 99 11.53 3.40 10.44
N ALA A 100 12.06 3.14 9.22
CA ALA A 100 13.47 2.80 9.05
C ALA A 100 14.40 3.98 9.40
N ALA A 101 14.03 5.21 9.01
CA ALA A 101 14.81 6.41 9.26
C ALA A 101 14.93 6.76 10.75
N VAL A 102 13.92 6.41 11.57
CA VAL A 102 13.92 6.67 13.02
C VAL A 102 14.14 5.42 13.87
N GLY A 103 14.32 4.24 13.25
CA GLY A 103 14.55 2.98 13.97
C GLY A 103 13.34 2.50 14.80
N ARG A 104 12.11 2.86 14.40
CA ARG A 104 10.87 2.40 15.04
C ARG A 104 10.29 1.20 14.34
N LYS A 105 9.55 0.35 15.06
CA LYS A 105 8.85 -0.80 14.45
C LYS A 105 7.90 -0.35 13.35
N PHE A 106 7.87 -1.11 12.27
CA PHE A 106 6.95 -0.93 11.18
C PHE A 106 5.82 -1.95 11.29
N LEU A 107 4.61 -1.54 11.64
CA LEU A 107 3.44 -2.41 11.84
C LEU A 107 3.79 -3.64 12.71
N GLY A 108 4.48 -3.42 13.82
CA GLY A 108 4.92 -4.46 14.74
C GLY A 108 6.18 -5.23 14.32
N LEU A 109 6.66 -5.08 13.08
CA LEU A 109 7.93 -5.67 12.63
C LEU A 109 9.13 -4.86 13.12
N ASP A 110 10.17 -5.54 13.54
CA ASP A 110 11.47 -4.90 13.77
C ASP A 110 12.04 -4.44 12.43
N ILE A 111 12.52 -3.21 12.37
CA ILE A 111 13.18 -2.63 11.20
C ILE A 111 14.53 -2.05 11.63
N GLN A 112 15.55 -2.28 10.83
CA GLN A 112 16.85 -1.72 11.11
C GLN A 112 16.87 -0.21 10.86
N HIS A 113 17.40 0.54 11.81
CA HIS A 113 17.68 1.96 11.64
C HIS A 113 18.67 2.16 10.49
N THR A 114 18.29 2.94 9.49
CA THR A 114 19.12 3.22 8.32
C THR A 114 18.68 4.50 7.63
N LYS A 115 19.58 5.15 6.90
CA LYS A 115 19.23 6.28 6.03
C LYS A 115 18.35 5.82 4.87
N VAL A 116 17.33 6.62 4.56
CA VAL A 116 16.31 6.26 3.57
C VAL A 116 16.11 7.36 2.54
N ILE A 117 15.97 6.96 1.29
CA ILE A 117 15.51 7.85 0.20
C ILE A 117 14.18 7.31 -0.33
N TYR A 118 13.18 8.17 -0.42
CA TYR A 118 11.91 7.89 -1.07
C TYR A 118 11.74 8.79 -2.29
N ILE A 119 11.66 8.18 -3.47
CA ILE A 119 11.52 8.88 -4.76
C ILE A 119 10.15 8.52 -5.35
N THR A 120 9.36 9.54 -5.72
CA THR A 120 8.09 9.37 -6.41
C THR A 120 8.06 10.14 -7.73
N CYS A 121 7.42 9.55 -8.75
CA CYS A 121 7.12 10.20 -10.01
C CYS A 121 5.66 10.70 -10.09
N GLU A 122 4.82 10.35 -9.10
CA GLU A 122 3.38 10.64 -9.14
C GLU A 122 2.98 11.81 -8.25
N ASP A 123 3.56 11.91 -7.07
CA ASP A 123 3.17 12.87 -6.06
C ASP A 123 4.03 14.14 -6.08
N PRO A 124 3.43 15.34 -5.93
CA PRO A 124 4.19 16.58 -5.76
C PRO A 124 4.78 16.66 -4.34
N THR A 125 5.76 17.52 -4.14
CA THR A 125 6.43 17.73 -2.84
C THR A 125 5.45 18.06 -1.71
N ASP A 126 4.40 18.85 -2.00
CA ASP A 126 3.39 19.20 -1.01
C ASP A 126 2.61 17.98 -0.50
N GLU A 127 2.36 16.98 -1.36
CA GLU A 127 1.68 15.76 -0.97
C GLU A 127 2.60 14.85 -0.15
N LEU A 128 3.88 14.78 -0.50
CA LEU A 128 4.89 14.11 0.31
C LEU A 128 4.95 14.73 1.72
N TRP A 129 4.89 16.06 1.81
CA TRP A 129 4.90 16.77 3.09
C TRP A 129 3.65 16.49 3.93
N ARG A 130 2.43 16.61 3.35
CA ARG A 130 1.18 16.30 4.07
C ARG A 130 1.19 14.88 4.62
N ARG A 131 1.55 13.91 3.78
CA ARG A 131 1.66 12.50 4.18
C ARG A 131 2.70 12.30 5.27
N GLN A 132 3.83 13.00 5.20
CA GLN A 132 4.86 12.92 6.24
C GLN A 132 4.38 13.48 7.58
N GLU A 133 3.63 14.58 7.56
CA GLU A 133 3.03 15.17 8.77
C GLU A 133 2.09 14.17 9.47
N ASP A 134 1.21 13.53 8.69
CA ASP A 134 0.27 12.54 9.23
C ASP A 134 0.98 11.29 9.77
N ILE A 135 2.00 10.79 9.05
CA ILE A 135 2.83 9.67 9.50
C ILE A 135 3.55 10.04 10.80
N ASN A 136 4.14 11.23 10.87
CA ASN A 136 4.85 11.71 12.05
C ASN A 136 3.91 11.81 13.25
N LYS A 137 2.71 12.37 13.07
CA LYS A 137 1.67 12.43 14.10
C LYS A 137 1.33 11.03 14.62
N SER A 138 1.11 10.07 13.73
CA SER A 138 0.81 8.69 14.09
C SER A 138 1.95 8.00 14.85
N LEU A 139 3.20 8.31 14.50
CA LEU A 139 4.38 7.75 15.16
C LEU A 139 4.80 8.53 16.41
N GLY A 140 4.24 9.71 16.66
CA GLY A 140 4.65 10.60 17.76
C GLY A 140 6.11 11.04 17.61
N ILE A 141 6.49 11.54 16.42
CA ILE A 141 7.80 12.10 16.10
C ILE A 141 7.67 13.46 15.45
N ASP A 142 8.74 14.24 15.43
CA ASP A 142 8.82 15.53 14.77
C ASP A 142 9.55 15.43 13.42
N MET A 143 9.39 16.44 12.53
CA MET A 143 10.11 16.50 11.26
C MET A 143 11.63 16.53 11.45
N THR A 144 12.09 17.12 12.54
CA THR A 144 13.50 17.20 12.91
C THR A 144 14.12 15.84 13.25
N ASP A 145 13.31 14.86 13.68
CA ASP A 145 13.80 13.50 13.94
C ASP A 145 14.24 12.78 12.64
N LEU A 146 13.83 13.30 11.49
CA LEU A 146 14.18 12.77 10.16
C LEU A 146 15.39 13.47 9.55
N GLU A 147 15.95 14.47 10.22
CA GLU A 147 17.08 15.24 9.70
C GLU A 147 18.32 14.35 9.53
N GLY A 148 18.89 14.39 8.30
CA GLY A 148 20.03 13.54 7.95
C GLY A 148 19.75 12.03 7.82
N ALA A 149 18.51 11.59 8.12
CA ALA A 149 18.11 10.19 8.08
C ALA A 149 17.16 9.86 6.90
N MET A 150 16.41 10.85 6.38
CA MET A 150 15.45 10.64 5.31
C MET A 150 15.48 11.74 4.27
N LEU A 151 15.40 11.36 2.99
CA LEU A 151 15.18 12.27 1.86
C LEU A 151 13.89 11.89 1.13
N LEU A 152 13.07 12.89 0.85
CA LEU A 152 11.89 12.79 -0.01
C LEU A 152 12.18 13.52 -1.33
N VAL A 153 11.99 12.82 -2.45
CA VAL A 153 12.26 13.37 -3.80
C VAL A 153 11.02 13.23 -4.66
N SER A 154 10.51 14.34 -5.16
CA SER A 154 9.44 14.35 -6.16
C SER A 154 10.03 14.59 -7.55
N LEU A 155 9.75 13.67 -8.45
CA LEU A 155 10.03 13.75 -9.89
C LEU A 155 8.76 14.01 -10.70
N LYS A 156 7.67 14.41 -10.04
CA LYS A 156 6.40 14.72 -10.70
C LYS A 156 6.59 15.88 -11.68
N GLY A 157 6.18 15.64 -12.93
CA GLY A 157 6.31 16.62 -14.01
C GLY A 157 7.69 16.71 -14.64
N GLU A 158 8.69 15.99 -14.11
CA GLU A 158 9.99 15.86 -14.75
C GLU A 158 9.90 14.89 -15.94
N LEU A 159 10.65 15.21 -16.99
CA LEU A 159 10.82 14.33 -18.16
C LEU A 159 12.09 13.48 -17.99
N GLY A 160 12.13 12.35 -18.68
CA GLY A 160 13.30 11.46 -18.65
C GLY A 160 13.49 10.81 -17.28
N ASN A 161 12.42 10.30 -16.69
CA ASN A 161 12.46 9.59 -15.40
C ASN A 161 12.85 8.12 -15.54
N GLU A 162 12.83 7.60 -16.76
CA GLU A 162 13.26 6.23 -17.04
C GLU A 162 14.71 5.99 -16.60
N LEU A 163 14.93 4.84 -15.95
CA LEU A 163 16.26 4.46 -15.46
C LEU A 163 17.13 3.81 -16.53
N GLY A 164 16.53 3.28 -17.58
CA GLY A 164 17.20 2.70 -18.71
C GLY A 164 16.34 2.71 -19.95
N THR A 165 16.96 2.71 -21.11
CA THR A 165 16.34 2.60 -22.43
C THR A 165 16.78 1.31 -23.11
N PHE A 166 15.87 0.67 -23.86
CA PHE A 166 16.16 -0.56 -24.59
C PHE A 166 16.33 -0.29 -26.07
N ASP A 167 17.37 -0.87 -26.67
CA ASP A 167 17.52 -0.89 -28.11
C ASP A 167 16.59 -1.96 -28.75
N PRO A 168 16.47 -2.01 -30.11
CA PRO A 168 15.65 -3.03 -30.77
C PRO A 168 16.11 -4.48 -30.53
N GLN A 169 17.32 -4.68 -30.03
CA GLN A 169 17.87 -5.99 -29.66
C GLN A 169 17.61 -6.33 -28.18
N GLY A 170 16.95 -5.44 -27.43
CA GLY A 170 16.64 -5.62 -26.01
C GLY A 170 17.82 -5.33 -25.07
N ARG A 171 18.88 -4.67 -25.54
CA ARG A 171 19.99 -4.25 -24.70
C ARG A 171 19.63 -2.98 -23.98
N LEU A 172 19.92 -2.93 -22.66
CA LEU A 172 19.64 -1.79 -21.82
C LEU A 172 20.82 -0.82 -21.80
N SER A 173 20.56 0.46 -21.99
CA SER A 173 21.48 1.56 -21.74
C SER A 173 21.01 2.38 -20.55
N LEU A 174 21.88 2.61 -19.56
CA LEU A 174 21.59 3.39 -18.37
C LEU A 174 21.41 4.88 -18.70
N THR A 175 20.36 5.48 -18.15
CA THR A 175 20.06 6.90 -18.36
C THR A 175 20.84 7.82 -17.41
N ALA A 176 20.79 9.12 -17.66
CA ALA A 176 21.31 10.12 -16.72
C ALA A 176 20.55 10.08 -15.38
N ARG A 177 19.24 9.77 -15.41
CA ARG A 177 18.41 9.66 -14.21
C ARG A 177 18.88 8.54 -13.29
N TYR A 178 19.17 7.35 -13.84
CA TYR A 178 19.75 6.27 -13.04
C TYR A 178 21.02 6.70 -12.31
N ARG A 179 21.96 7.35 -13.03
CA ARG A 179 23.23 7.79 -12.47
C ARG A 179 23.06 8.89 -11.40
N GLN A 180 22.05 9.76 -11.56
CA GLN A 180 21.69 10.76 -10.54
C GLN A 180 21.21 10.09 -9.25
N ILE A 181 20.31 9.10 -9.38
CA ILE A 181 19.78 8.35 -8.23
C ILE A 181 20.86 7.51 -7.57
N GLU A 182 21.70 6.82 -8.35
CA GLU A 182 22.83 6.03 -7.84
C GLU A 182 23.79 6.91 -7.03
N ARG A 183 24.18 8.07 -7.59
CA ARG A 183 25.06 9.01 -6.88
C ARG A 183 24.40 9.52 -5.61
N LEU A 184 23.16 9.98 -5.68
CA LEU A 184 22.42 10.47 -4.52
C LEU A 184 22.36 9.41 -3.41
N ALA A 185 22.08 8.14 -3.79
CA ALA A 185 21.97 7.06 -2.84
C ALA A 185 23.30 6.74 -2.16
N LEU A 186 24.40 6.75 -2.92
CA LEU A 186 25.74 6.48 -2.39
C LEU A 186 26.25 7.66 -1.54
N ASP A 187 26.12 8.90 -2.01
CA ASP A 187 26.58 10.08 -1.31
C ASP A 187 25.81 10.31 0.00
N PHE A 188 24.51 10.02 0.00
CA PHE A 188 23.70 10.07 1.21
C PHE A 188 23.96 8.91 2.17
N GLY A 189 24.50 7.79 1.66
CA GLY A 189 24.69 6.55 2.41
C GLY A 189 23.38 5.83 2.72
N ALA A 190 22.45 5.83 1.76
CA ALA A 190 21.14 5.21 1.92
C ALA A 190 21.27 3.69 2.07
N GLY A 191 20.63 3.13 3.11
CA GLY A 191 20.50 1.68 3.27
C GLY A 191 19.15 1.15 2.82
N LEU A 192 18.22 2.06 2.47
CA LEU A 192 16.90 1.71 1.91
C LEU A 192 16.47 2.79 0.91
N LEU A 193 16.08 2.36 -0.29
CA LEU A 193 15.62 3.23 -1.37
C LEU A 193 14.24 2.76 -1.85
N PHE A 194 13.26 3.66 -1.85
CA PHE A 194 11.96 3.44 -2.47
C PHE A 194 11.88 4.15 -3.81
N LEU A 195 11.33 3.46 -4.81
CA LEU A 195 11.08 3.96 -6.17
C LEU A 195 9.60 3.82 -6.52
N ASP A 196 8.87 4.90 -6.55
CA ASP A 196 7.43 4.98 -6.79
C ASP A 196 7.13 5.76 -8.08
N ASN A 197 6.78 5.11 -9.24
CA ASN A 197 6.60 3.69 -9.39
C ASN A 197 7.23 3.16 -10.71
N ALA A 198 7.12 1.86 -10.90
CA ALA A 198 7.69 1.16 -12.06
C ALA A 198 7.20 1.70 -13.40
N ALA A 199 5.94 2.16 -13.52
CA ALA A 199 5.36 2.64 -14.77
C ALA A 199 6.07 3.89 -15.34
N HIS A 200 6.70 4.70 -14.49
CA HIS A 200 7.46 5.89 -14.89
C HIS A 200 8.96 5.63 -15.06
N LEU A 201 9.47 4.57 -14.45
CA LEU A 201 10.91 4.29 -14.37
C LEU A 201 11.35 3.22 -15.37
N PHE A 202 10.41 2.38 -15.85
CA PHE A 202 10.62 1.30 -16.81
C PHE A 202 9.90 1.58 -18.12
N THR A 203 10.64 1.67 -19.21
CA THR A 203 10.10 1.93 -20.56
C THR A 203 10.13 0.73 -21.50
N GLY A 204 10.63 -0.40 -21.01
CA GLY A 204 10.64 -1.65 -21.77
C GLY A 204 9.27 -2.29 -21.88
N ASN A 205 9.20 -3.38 -22.60
CA ASN A 205 7.99 -4.17 -22.70
C ASN A 205 7.79 -5.04 -21.44
N GLU A 206 6.77 -4.74 -20.65
CA GLU A 206 6.45 -5.48 -19.42
C GLU A 206 6.21 -6.98 -19.64
N ASN A 207 5.87 -7.38 -20.86
CA ASN A 207 5.68 -8.78 -21.24
C ASN A 207 6.99 -9.46 -21.71
N ALA A 208 8.04 -8.70 -22.01
CA ALA A 208 9.34 -9.21 -22.38
C ALA A 208 10.13 -9.58 -21.12
N ARG A 209 10.18 -10.88 -20.79
CA ARG A 209 10.89 -11.38 -19.59
C ARG A 209 12.34 -10.92 -19.51
N HIS A 210 13.00 -10.83 -20.65
CA HIS A 210 14.40 -10.41 -20.72
C HIS A 210 14.56 -8.94 -20.28
N GLU A 211 13.77 -8.03 -20.82
CA GLU A 211 13.85 -6.61 -20.50
C GLU A 211 13.55 -6.34 -19.01
N VAL A 212 12.51 -7.00 -18.48
CA VAL A 212 12.18 -6.95 -17.06
C VAL A 212 13.34 -7.48 -16.21
N ALA A 213 13.96 -8.59 -16.61
CA ALA A 213 15.09 -9.19 -15.89
C ALA A 213 16.29 -8.26 -15.84
N VAL A 214 16.64 -7.65 -16.97
CA VAL A 214 17.77 -6.71 -17.06
C VAL A 214 17.49 -5.46 -16.24
N PHE A 215 16.27 -4.91 -16.31
CA PHE A 215 15.87 -3.76 -15.50
C PHE A 215 15.93 -4.05 -13.98
N LEU A 216 15.42 -5.19 -13.54
CA LEU A 216 15.57 -5.59 -12.13
C LEU A 216 17.03 -5.84 -11.74
N GLY A 217 17.84 -6.30 -12.68
CA GLY A 217 19.29 -6.49 -12.50
C GLY A 217 20.03 -5.20 -12.18
N ILE A 218 19.68 -4.06 -12.83
CA ILE A 218 20.30 -2.78 -12.50
C ILE A 218 19.88 -2.27 -11.11
N LEU A 219 18.65 -2.56 -10.65
CA LEU A 219 18.22 -2.22 -9.30
C LEU A 219 18.86 -3.13 -8.25
N GLU A 220 19.09 -4.40 -8.57
CA GLU A 220 19.83 -5.33 -7.70
C GLU A 220 21.30 -4.87 -7.55
N ARG A 221 21.96 -4.48 -8.66
CA ARG A 221 23.30 -3.89 -8.64
C ARG A 221 23.36 -2.62 -7.78
N LEU A 222 22.36 -1.73 -7.90
CA LEU A 222 22.27 -0.54 -7.05
C LEU A 222 22.12 -0.91 -5.57
N SER A 223 21.30 -1.91 -5.26
CA SER A 223 21.13 -2.42 -3.89
C SER A 223 22.43 -2.94 -3.29
N GLU A 224 23.22 -3.65 -4.07
CA GLU A 224 24.54 -4.15 -3.67
C GLU A 224 25.54 -3.03 -3.44
N ALA A 225 25.59 -2.04 -4.36
CA ALA A 225 26.46 -0.88 -4.24
C ALA A 225 26.17 -0.05 -2.99
N MET A 226 24.88 0.14 -2.66
CA MET A 226 24.43 0.81 -1.45
C MET A 226 24.65 -0.03 -0.18
N LYS A 227 24.95 -1.32 -0.29
CA LYS A 227 24.85 -2.29 0.81
C LYS A 227 23.49 -2.18 1.53
N GLY A 228 22.45 -1.91 0.75
CA GLY A 228 21.10 -1.60 1.19
C GLY A 228 20.05 -2.45 0.48
N ALA A 229 18.81 -1.97 0.44
CA ALA A 229 17.75 -2.57 -0.33
C ALA A 229 17.04 -1.52 -1.20
N VAL A 230 16.60 -1.93 -2.38
CA VAL A 230 15.71 -1.12 -3.24
C VAL A 230 14.32 -1.75 -3.24
N ILE A 231 13.30 -0.96 -3.00
CA ILE A 231 11.89 -1.37 -3.09
C ILE A 231 11.24 -0.59 -4.22
N LEU A 232 10.88 -1.32 -5.28
CA LEU A 232 10.15 -0.77 -6.41
C LEU A 232 8.64 -0.94 -6.20
N LEU A 233 7.88 0.13 -6.28
CA LEU A 233 6.43 0.08 -6.26
C LEU A 233 5.90 -0.25 -7.66
N ALA A 234 4.92 -1.15 -7.74
CA ALA A 234 4.35 -1.60 -9.01
C ALA A 234 2.84 -1.85 -8.90
N HIS A 235 2.13 -1.75 -10.01
CA HIS A 235 0.73 -2.14 -10.09
C HIS A 235 0.57 -3.64 -10.31
N PRO A 236 -0.52 -4.26 -9.81
CA PRO A 236 -0.80 -5.66 -10.05
C PRO A 236 -1.25 -5.90 -11.50
N ASN A 237 -1.24 -7.16 -11.93
CA ASN A 237 -1.80 -7.56 -13.23
C ASN A 237 -3.29 -7.20 -13.32
N LYS A 238 -3.75 -6.78 -14.51
CA LYS A 238 -5.15 -6.47 -14.81
C LYS A 238 -6.12 -7.61 -14.46
N GLN A 239 -5.71 -8.88 -14.55
CA GLN A 239 -6.53 -10.03 -14.16
C GLN A 239 -6.79 -10.11 -12.67
N HIS A 240 -5.83 -9.73 -11.85
CA HIS A 240 -6.01 -9.67 -10.39
C HIS A 240 -6.89 -8.48 -9.99
N ALA A 241 -6.71 -7.34 -10.65
CA ALA A 241 -7.56 -6.16 -10.46
C ALA A 241 -9.04 -6.40 -10.80
N GLN A 242 -9.35 -7.41 -11.62
CA GLN A 242 -10.72 -7.83 -11.97
C GLN A 242 -11.33 -8.85 -10.99
N GLY A 243 -10.70 -9.09 -9.83
CA GLY A 243 -11.23 -9.95 -8.77
C GLY A 243 -10.91 -11.44 -8.92
N ASN A 244 -10.07 -11.83 -9.87
CA ASN A 244 -9.61 -13.23 -9.99
C ASN A 244 -8.48 -13.49 -8.98
N LYS A 245 -8.83 -13.91 -7.77
CA LYS A 245 -7.87 -14.22 -6.67
C LYS A 245 -6.89 -15.35 -7.00
N GLN A 246 -7.12 -16.13 -8.08
CA GLN A 246 -6.21 -17.18 -8.55
C GLN A 246 -5.21 -16.68 -9.62
N GLY A 247 -5.32 -15.41 -10.06
CA GLY A 247 -4.40 -14.80 -11.02
C GLY A 247 -3.04 -14.43 -10.39
N ASN A 248 -2.02 -14.26 -11.25
CA ASN A 248 -0.74 -13.70 -10.80
C ASN A 248 -0.95 -12.27 -10.27
N GLU A 249 -0.45 -11.99 -9.05
CA GLU A 249 -0.55 -10.71 -8.35
C GLU A 249 0.21 -9.54 -9.04
N TYR A 250 0.72 -9.73 -10.27
CA TYR A 250 1.61 -8.76 -10.94
C TYR A 250 1.20 -8.51 -12.38
N SER A 251 1.38 -7.26 -12.83
CA SER A 251 1.18 -6.88 -14.22
C SER A 251 2.25 -7.52 -15.13
N GLY A 252 1.90 -7.74 -16.39
CA GLY A 252 2.83 -8.19 -17.41
C GLY A 252 3.31 -9.62 -17.24
N SER A 253 4.59 -9.82 -17.45
CA SER A 253 5.19 -11.14 -17.48
C SER A 253 5.46 -11.70 -16.09
N THR A 254 5.57 -13.03 -16.01
CA THR A 254 6.12 -13.73 -14.82
C THR A 254 7.57 -13.28 -14.50
N GLY A 255 8.19 -12.45 -15.36
CA GLY A 255 9.51 -11.87 -15.18
C GLY A 255 9.63 -11.05 -13.90
N TRP A 256 8.66 -10.15 -13.62
CA TRP A 256 8.68 -9.36 -12.40
C TRP A 256 8.75 -10.21 -11.14
N SER A 257 7.96 -11.27 -11.10
CA SER A 257 7.90 -12.15 -9.94
C SER A 257 9.08 -13.12 -9.82
N ALA A 258 9.70 -13.48 -10.93
CA ALA A 258 10.79 -14.46 -10.94
C ALA A 258 12.12 -13.88 -10.42
N HIS A 259 12.41 -12.62 -10.76
CA HIS A 259 13.75 -12.04 -10.56
C HIS A 259 13.95 -11.36 -9.20
N VAL A 260 12.89 -10.87 -8.54
CA VAL A 260 13.03 -10.24 -7.21
C VAL A 260 13.16 -11.27 -6.08
N ARG A 261 13.90 -10.91 -5.02
CA ARG A 261 14.09 -11.74 -3.83
C ARG A 261 12.96 -11.61 -2.83
N ASN A 262 12.35 -10.43 -2.74
CA ASN A 262 11.28 -10.09 -1.81
C ASN A 262 10.09 -9.56 -2.60
N ARG A 263 8.88 -10.04 -2.27
CA ARG A 263 7.64 -9.53 -2.82
C ARG A 263 6.65 -9.28 -1.70
N LEU A 264 6.22 -8.04 -1.63
CA LEU A 264 5.19 -7.56 -0.74
C LEU A 264 3.94 -7.24 -1.57
N PHE A 265 2.80 -7.69 -1.12
CA PHE A 265 1.52 -7.41 -1.75
C PHE A 265 0.59 -6.76 -0.74
N LEU A 266 0.19 -5.53 -1.04
CA LEU A 266 -0.77 -4.77 -0.24
C LEU A 266 -2.17 -4.93 -0.84
N ASP A 267 -3.10 -5.36 -0.03
CA ASP A 267 -4.49 -5.58 -0.45
C ASP A 267 -5.48 -5.08 0.61
N TRP A 268 -6.72 -5.00 0.23
CA TRP A 268 -7.82 -4.84 1.17
C TRP A 268 -7.93 -6.10 2.02
N ALA A 269 -8.14 -5.94 3.32
CA ALA A 269 -8.39 -7.09 4.19
C ALA A 269 -9.73 -7.73 3.80
N ASP A 270 -9.72 -9.04 3.60
CA ASP A 270 -10.96 -9.77 3.31
C ASP A 270 -11.76 -9.93 4.61
N LYS A 271 -13.03 -9.54 4.57
CA LYS A 271 -13.94 -9.71 5.70
C LYS A 271 -14.05 -11.16 6.17
N SER A 272 -13.85 -12.11 5.24
CA SER A 272 -13.82 -13.55 5.57
C SER A 272 -12.61 -13.94 6.42
N ASP A 273 -11.46 -13.29 6.22
CA ASP A 273 -10.21 -13.62 6.91
C ASP A 273 -10.16 -12.96 8.29
N THR A 274 -10.75 -11.76 8.43
CA THR A 274 -10.70 -10.96 9.66
C THR A 274 -11.98 -11.04 10.50
N GLY A 275 -13.01 -11.74 10.02
CA GLY A 275 -14.32 -11.75 10.69
C GLY A 275 -14.95 -10.36 10.75
N ASP A 276 -14.69 -9.51 9.76
CA ASP A 276 -15.08 -8.09 9.65
C ASP A 276 -14.51 -7.16 10.75
N VAL A 277 -13.50 -7.63 11.47
CA VAL A 277 -12.89 -6.86 12.58
C VAL A 277 -12.26 -5.56 12.10
N LEU A 278 -11.75 -5.51 10.87
CA LEU A 278 -11.05 -4.33 10.32
C LEU A 278 -11.94 -3.38 9.52
N GLY A 279 -13.16 -3.80 9.14
CA GLY A 279 -14.08 -2.99 8.33
C GLY A 279 -13.52 -2.63 6.94
N ASP A 280 -14.05 -1.56 6.35
CA ASP A 280 -13.63 -1.09 5.01
C ASP A 280 -12.24 -0.41 5.03
N ASP A 281 -11.74 -0.01 6.20
CA ASP A 281 -10.40 0.57 6.38
C ASP A 281 -9.31 -0.49 6.53
N GLY A 282 -9.69 -1.77 6.62
CA GLY A 282 -8.79 -2.88 6.79
C GLY A 282 -7.89 -3.11 5.58
N ARG A 283 -6.62 -3.36 5.86
CA ARG A 283 -5.59 -3.72 4.87
C ARG A 283 -4.83 -4.94 5.34
N VAL A 284 -4.23 -5.62 4.38
CA VAL A 284 -3.31 -6.72 4.63
C VAL A 284 -2.06 -6.56 3.79
N LEU A 285 -0.90 -6.64 4.43
CA LEU A 285 0.39 -6.74 3.76
C LEU A 285 0.82 -8.20 3.76
N ARG A 286 0.89 -8.81 2.57
CA ARG A 286 1.27 -10.21 2.37
C ARG A 286 2.70 -10.32 1.91
N LYS A 287 3.46 -11.21 2.50
CA LYS A 287 4.77 -11.61 2.01
C LYS A 287 4.62 -12.74 0.99
N SER A 288 4.38 -12.36 -0.28
CA SER A 288 4.10 -13.33 -1.36
C SER A 288 5.33 -14.12 -1.80
N LYS A 289 6.54 -13.56 -1.65
CA LYS A 289 7.83 -14.24 -1.90
C LYS A 289 8.88 -13.83 -0.88
N ALA A 290 9.59 -14.78 -0.34
CA ALA A 290 10.78 -14.56 0.46
C ALA A 290 11.76 -15.72 0.23
N ASN A 291 12.90 -15.43 -0.40
CA ASN A 291 13.91 -16.48 -0.64
C ASN A 291 14.62 -16.90 0.65
N TYR A 292 14.64 -16.02 1.66
CA TYR A 292 15.42 -16.19 2.88
C TYR A 292 14.57 -16.13 4.15
N GLY A 293 13.26 -16.27 4.04
CA GLY A 293 12.32 -16.23 5.16
C GLY A 293 11.12 -17.14 4.94
N LYS A 294 10.26 -17.27 5.94
CA LYS A 294 9.02 -18.03 5.82
C LYS A 294 8.07 -17.29 4.87
N LYS A 295 7.55 -18.00 3.87
CA LYS A 295 6.56 -17.52 2.90
C LYS A 295 5.16 -17.49 3.54
N GLY A 296 4.31 -16.56 3.10
CA GLY A 296 2.89 -16.54 3.47
C GLY A 296 2.61 -15.88 4.83
N GLU A 297 3.55 -15.09 5.37
CA GLU A 297 3.25 -14.24 6.51
C GLU A 297 2.42 -13.04 6.05
N GLU A 298 1.42 -12.71 6.87
CA GLU A 298 0.48 -11.62 6.63
C GLU A 298 0.40 -10.73 7.85
N ILE A 299 0.28 -9.42 7.61
CA ILE A 299 0.08 -8.43 8.65
C ILE A 299 -1.22 -7.72 8.33
N TYR A 300 -2.15 -7.75 9.27
CA TYR A 300 -3.41 -7.06 9.20
C TYR A 300 -3.33 -5.75 9.98
N PHE A 301 -3.83 -4.67 9.39
CA PHE A 301 -3.82 -3.34 9.95
C PHE A 301 -4.94 -2.50 9.30
N ARG A 302 -5.15 -1.29 9.78
CA ARG A 302 -6.16 -0.37 9.25
C ARG A 302 -5.57 0.96 8.85
N TRP A 303 -6.24 1.62 7.93
CA TRP A 303 -6.09 3.05 7.73
C TRP A 303 -6.75 3.79 8.88
N HIS A 304 -6.03 4.72 9.50
CA HIS A 304 -6.48 5.49 10.65
C HIS A 304 -5.78 6.84 10.64
N GLU A 305 -6.54 7.94 10.66
CA GLU A 305 -6.01 9.30 10.66
C GLU A 305 -4.85 9.51 9.67
N TRP A 306 -5.03 9.08 8.40
CA TRP A 306 -4.06 9.21 7.30
C TRP A 306 -2.76 8.39 7.43
N ALA A 307 -2.67 7.48 8.39
CA ALA A 307 -1.59 6.52 8.54
C ALA A 307 -2.12 5.09 8.64
N PHE A 308 -1.24 4.11 8.56
CA PHE A 308 -1.56 2.71 8.81
C PHE A 308 -1.14 2.30 10.21
N VAL A 309 -2.06 1.74 10.96
CA VAL A 309 -1.83 1.31 12.35
C VAL A 309 -2.39 -0.10 12.57
N ARG A 310 -1.76 -0.86 13.45
CA ARG A 310 -2.33 -2.10 13.96
C ARG A 310 -3.32 -1.78 15.07
N ASP A 311 -4.33 -2.62 15.24
CA ASP A 311 -5.33 -2.44 16.30
C ASP A 311 -4.69 -2.38 17.70
N GLU A 312 -3.57 -3.09 17.92
CA GLU A 312 -2.84 -3.07 19.18
C GLU A 312 -2.11 -1.73 19.45
N GLU A 313 -1.84 -0.96 18.41
CA GLU A 313 -1.15 0.34 18.46
C GLU A 313 -2.12 1.50 18.72
N LEU A 314 -3.44 1.26 18.55
CA LEU A 314 -4.48 2.26 18.86
C LEU A 314 -4.58 2.55 20.37
N PRO A 315 -4.96 3.76 20.79
CA PRO A 315 -5.35 4.07 22.15
C PRO A 315 -6.42 3.11 22.66
N ALA A 316 -6.41 2.83 23.96
CA ALA A 316 -7.30 1.81 24.56
C ALA A 316 -8.79 2.10 24.33
N GLU A 317 -9.18 3.38 24.38
CA GLU A 317 -10.56 3.83 24.16
C GLU A 317 -10.99 3.64 22.71
N GLU A 318 -10.14 4.04 21.75
CA GLU A 318 -10.38 3.88 20.32
C GLU A 318 -10.39 2.40 19.93
N ARG A 319 -9.50 1.59 20.50
CA ARG A 319 -9.49 0.14 20.31
C ARG A 319 -10.79 -0.52 20.78
N ALA A 320 -11.34 -0.05 21.89
CA ALA A 320 -12.61 -0.54 22.40
C ALA A 320 -13.76 -0.13 21.46
N ALA A 321 -13.79 1.11 20.98
CA ALA A 321 -14.79 1.61 20.02
C ALA A 321 -14.73 0.82 18.71
N VAL A 322 -13.56 0.64 18.15
CA VAL A 322 -13.31 -0.16 16.94
C VAL A 322 -13.81 -1.59 17.09
N ARG A 323 -13.55 -2.24 18.23
CA ARG A 323 -14.05 -3.60 18.49
C ARG A 323 -15.58 -3.67 18.52
N VAL A 324 -16.22 -2.67 19.11
CA VAL A 324 -17.69 -2.60 19.16
C VAL A 324 -18.26 -2.40 17.77
N GLU A 325 -17.68 -1.49 16.98
CA GLU A 325 -18.11 -1.23 15.60
C GLU A 325 -17.91 -2.44 14.70
N SER A 326 -16.76 -3.09 14.79
CA SER A 326 -16.43 -4.30 14.04
C SER A 326 -17.37 -5.46 14.38
N ALA A 327 -17.67 -5.65 15.67
CA ALA A 327 -18.63 -6.66 16.10
C ALA A 327 -20.03 -6.39 15.53
N ALA A 328 -20.45 -5.11 15.54
CA ALA A 328 -21.72 -4.70 14.96
C ALA A 328 -21.77 -4.90 13.43
N GLY A 329 -20.66 -4.63 12.73
CA GLY A 329 -20.51 -4.91 11.29
C GLY A 329 -20.63 -6.40 10.99
N PHE A 330 -19.90 -7.23 11.70
CA PHE A 330 -19.99 -8.69 11.56
C PHE A 330 -21.39 -9.24 11.80
N GLU A 331 -22.08 -8.77 12.85
CA GLU A 331 -23.46 -9.16 13.14
C GLU A 331 -24.41 -8.78 12.00
N ASN A 332 -24.24 -7.57 11.42
CA ASN A 332 -25.00 -7.10 10.28
C ASN A 332 -24.80 -7.99 9.04
N ASP A 333 -23.55 -8.32 8.72
CA ASP A 333 -23.23 -9.17 7.56
C ASP A 333 -23.78 -10.58 7.71
N CYS A 334 -23.67 -11.17 8.90
CA CYS A 334 -24.30 -12.46 9.18
C CYS A 334 -25.82 -12.42 9.03
N PHE A 335 -26.47 -11.36 9.52
CA PHE A 335 -27.92 -11.19 9.36
C PHE A 335 -28.31 -11.12 7.87
N ILE A 336 -27.59 -10.32 7.07
CA ILE A 336 -27.85 -10.20 5.62
C ILE A 336 -27.59 -11.55 4.91
N ALA A 337 -26.54 -12.28 5.28
CA ALA A 337 -26.28 -13.62 4.72
C ALA A 337 -27.44 -14.60 5.00
N CYS A 338 -27.93 -14.63 6.23
CA CYS A 338 -29.11 -15.41 6.59
C CYS A 338 -30.36 -14.98 5.80
N LEU A 339 -30.58 -13.67 5.67
CA LEU A 339 -31.71 -13.12 4.91
C LEU A 339 -31.66 -13.55 3.45
N ARG A 340 -30.51 -13.44 2.80
CA ARG A 340 -30.26 -13.87 1.41
C ARG A 340 -30.54 -15.36 1.23
N GLN A 341 -30.08 -16.18 2.17
CA GLN A 341 -30.33 -17.63 2.13
C GLN A 341 -31.83 -17.95 2.25
N ARG A 342 -32.56 -17.30 3.17
CA ARG A 342 -34.02 -17.47 3.32
C ARG A 342 -34.77 -17.01 2.07
N MET A 343 -34.31 -15.92 1.41
CA MET A 343 -34.90 -15.45 0.15
C MET A 343 -34.71 -16.49 -0.98
N LYS A 344 -33.53 -17.13 -1.09
CA LYS A 344 -33.29 -18.22 -2.05
C LYS A 344 -34.21 -19.43 -1.80
N GLU A 345 -34.46 -19.75 -0.54
CA GLU A 345 -35.35 -20.84 -0.13
C GLU A 345 -36.84 -20.50 -0.24
N GLN A 346 -37.17 -19.26 -0.62
CA GLN A 346 -38.55 -18.74 -0.62
C GLN A 346 -39.26 -18.91 0.75
N ARG A 347 -38.53 -18.63 1.84
CA ARG A 347 -39.02 -18.70 3.22
C ARG A 347 -39.01 -17.32 3.85
N ALA A 348 -40.18 -16.65 3.87
CA ALA A 348 -40.30 -15.33 4.45
C ALA A 348 -40.01 -15.29 5.95
N VAL A 349 -39.33 -14.21 6.38
CA VAL A 349 -39.06 -13.91 7.79
C VAL A 349 -39.71 -12.58 8.19
N SER A 350 -40.02 -12.45 9.48
CA SER A 350 -40.72 -11.30 10.06
C SER A 350 -39.78 -10.60 11.07
N GLU A 351 -39.97 -9.29 11.19
CA GLU A 351 -39.33 -8.47 12.24
C GLU A 351 -40.07 -8.49 13.57
N LEU A 352 -41.28 -9.09 13.62
CA LEU A 352 -42.11 -9.08 14.83
C LEU A 352 -41.68 -10.18 15.80
N PRO A 353 -41.31 -9.85 17.06
CA PRO A 353 -40.84 -10.83 18.05
C PRO A 353 -41.86 -11.93 18.36
N ALA A 354 -43.16 -11.65 18.26
CA ALA A 354 -44.26 -12.60 18.49
C ALA A 354 -44.49 -13.55 17.31
N SER A 355 -43.86 -13.31 16.15
CA SER A 355 -44.01 -14.15 14.96
C SER A 355 -43.23 -15.47 15.11
N ARG A 356 -43.85 -16.55 14.60
CA ARG A 356 -43.12 -17.85 14.47
C ARG A 356 -41.94 -17.78 13.52
N THR A 357 -41.98 -16.82 12.58
CA THR A 357 -40.93 -16.57 11.60
C THR A 357 -40.07 -15.34 11.96
N TYR A 358 -39.96 -14.99 13.26
CA TYR A 358 -39.14 -13.90 13.74
C TYR A 358 -37.69 -14.10 13.29
N ALA A 359 -37.18 -13.16 12.47
CA ALA A 359 -35.92 -13.31 11.78
C ALA A 359 -34.74 -13.65 12.73
N PRO A 360 -34.47 -12.93 13.83
CA PRO A 360 -33.40 -13.24 14.74
C PRO A 360 -33.47 -14.64 15.34
N LYS A 361 -34.68 -15.12 15.65
CA LYS A 361 -34.87 -16.46 16.17
C LYS A 361 -34.59 -17.54 15.11
N VAL A 362 -35.07 -17.31 13.88
CA VAL A 362 -34.86 -18.26 12.78
C VAL A 362 -33.41 -18.29 12.35
N PHE A 363 -32.76 -17.14 12.33
CA PHE A 363 -31.38 -17.01 11.88
C PHE A 363 -30.36 -17.61 12.87
N ALA A 364 -30.62 -17.52 14.19
CA ALA A 364 -29.74 -18.10 15.20
C ALA A 364 -29.42 -19.60 15.00
N ASP A 365 -30.35 -20.31 14.36
CA ASP A 365 -30.22 -21.74 14.06
C ASP A 365 -29.59 -22.00 12.67
N MET A 366 -29.22 -20.95 11.90
CA MET A 366 -28.68 -21.08 10.55
C MET A 366 -27.15 -21.07 10.56
N PRO A 367 -26.48 -21.83 9.68
CA PRO A 367 -25.02 -21.81 9.55
C PRO A 367 -24.45 -20.43 9.23
N GLU A 368 -25.17 -19.63 8.44
CA GLU A 368 -24.80 -18.28 8.04
C GLU A 368 -24.75 -17.30 9.21
N ALA A 369 -25.42 -17.59 10.34
CA ALA A 369 -25.33 -16.81 11.56
C ALA A 369 -24.01 -17.00 12.32
N ARG A 370 -23.20 -18.00 11.96
CA ARG A 370 -21.88 -18.25 12.54
C ARG A 370 -21.84 -18.27 14.07
N GLY A 371 -22.92 -18.76 14.70
CA GLY A 371 -23.04 -18.87 16.15
C GLY A 371 -23.47 -17.61 16.88
N LEU A 372 -23.92 -16.59 16.18
CA LEU A 372 -24.52 -15.38 16.80
C LEU A 372 -25.80 -15.72 17.55
N THR A 373 -25.98 -15.10 18.71
CA THR A 373 -27.19 -15.26 19.52
C THR A 373 -28.37 -14.51 18.89
N LYS A 374 -29.57 -14.90 19.32
CA LYS A 374 -30.81 -14.22 18.92
C LYS A 374 -30.78 -12.72 19.26
N GLU A 375 -30.21 -12.35 20.40
CA GLU A 375 -30.08 -10.97 20.87
C GLU A 375 -29.15 -10.15 19.98
N GLN A 376 -28.00 -10.70 19.56
CA GLN A 376 -27.08 -10.09 18.64
C GLN A 376 -27.70 -9.88 17.26
N LEU A 377 -28.39 -10.89 16.75
CA LEU A 377 -29.14 -10.80 15.48
C LEU A 377 -30.31 -9.84 15.56
N ALA A 378 -30.95 -9.66 16.71
CA ALA A 378 -31.98 -8.63 16.90
C ALA A 378 -31.37 -7.23 16.85
N GLY A 379 -30.22 -7.02 17.50
CA GLY A 379 -29.47 -5.77 17.41
C GLY A 379 -29.03 -5.46 15.98
N ALA A 380 -28.57 -6.48 15.23
CA ALA A 380 -28.23 -6.33 13.81
C ALA A 380 -29.44 -5.93 12.97
N MET A 381 -30.58 -6.57 13.17
CA MET A 381 -31.82 -6.23 12.47
C MET A 381 -32.23 -4.77 12.70
N ASP A 382 -32.19 -4.32 13.95
CA ASP A 382 -32.55 -2.92 14.29
C ASP A 382 -31.60 -1.91 13.65
N ARG A 383 -30.27 -2.18 13.63
CA ARG A 383 -29.30 -1.36 12.95
C ARG A 383 -29.54 -1.29 11.44
N LEU A 384 -29.78 -2.45 10.81
CA LEU A 384 -30.03 -2.57 9.38
C LEU A 384 -31.29 -1.84 8.93
N PHE A 385 -32.36 -1.85 9.72
CA PHE A 385 -33.55 -1.05 9.48
C PHE A 385 -33.26 0.45 9.60
N ARG A 386 -32.50 0.88 10.63
CA ARG A 386 -32.15 2.27 10.86
C ARG A 386 -31.33 2.88 9.73
N ILE A 387 -30.44 2.11 9.12
CA ILE A 387 -29.64 2.56 7.96
C ILE A 387 -30.30 2.28 6.61
N ASN A 388 -31.58 1.89 6.60
CA ASN A 388 -32.35 1.53 5.41
C ASN A 388 -31.64 0.48 4.52
N ALA A 389 -30.90 -0.45 5.11
CA ALA A 389 -30.30 -1.57 4.39
C ALA A 389 -31.30 -2.70 4.13
N ILE A 390 -32.28 -2.83 5.01
CA ILE A 390 -33.43 -3.73 4.90
C ILE A 390 -34.74 -2.98 5.10
N GLU A 391 -35.81 -3.50 4.51
CA GLU A 391 -37.13 -2.95 4.61
C GLU A 391 -38.20 -4.07 4.68
N ARG A 392 -39.41 -3.70 5.11
CA ARG A 392 -40.58 -4.54 4.93
C ARG A 392 -41.11 -4.40 3.52
N GLY A 393 -41.47 -5.50 2.87
CA GLY A 393 -42.04 -5.41 1.55
C GLY A 393 -42.61 -6.70 1.02
N PHE A 394 -43.12 -6.57 -0.19
CA PHE A 394 -43.48 -7.72 -1.00
C PHE A 394 -42.23 -8.52 -1.38
N LEU A 395 -42.34 -9.84 -1.27
CA LEU A 395 -41.24 -10.76 -1.59
C LEU A 395 -41.51 -11.54 -2.89
N TRP A 396 -42.59 -12.32 -2.95
CA TRP A 396 -43.00 -13.13 -4.11
C TRP A 396 -44.49 -13.50 -4.05
N VAL A 397 -44.98 -14.01 -5.19
CA VAL A 397 -46.33 -14.62 -5.29
C VAL A 397 -46.22 -16.12 -4.99
N ILE A 398 -47.05 -16.64 -4.10
CA ILE A 398 -47.08 -18.07 -3.76
C ILE A 398 -47.74 -18.82 -4.92
N LYS A 399 -46.98 -19.71 -5.57
CA LYS A 399 -47.48 -20.50 -6.70
C LYS A 399 -48.63 -21.38 -6.28
N GLY A 400 -49.74 -21.28 -7.03
CA GLY A 400 -50.94 -22.11 -6.86
C GLY A 400 -52.02 -21.57 -5.89
N GLU A 401 -51.73 -20.53 -5.08
CA GLU A 401 -52.68 -19.99 -4.12
C GLU A 401 -53.15 -18.55 -4.41
N GLY A 402 -52.52 -17.86 -5.38
CA GLY A 402 -52.83 -16.44 -5.67
C GLY A 402 -52.50 -15.48 -4.50
N LYS A 403 -51.85 -15.96 -3.44
CA LYS A 403 -51.45 -15.18 -2.27
C LYS A 403 -50.05 -14.59 -2.44
N THR A 404 -49.82 -13.48 -1.78
CA THR A 404 -48.52 -12.80 -1.77
C THR A 404 -47.77 -13.06 -0.46
N ALA A 405 -46.48 -13.27 -0.54
CA ALA A 405 -45.60 -13.32 0.64
C ALA A 405 -45.01 -11.93 0.92
N HIS A 406 -45.06 -11.53 2.16
CA HIS A 406 -44.48 -10.28 2.67
C HIS A 406 -43.50 -10.59 3.81
N GLY A 407 -42.46 -9.77 3.95
CA GLY A 407 -41.47 -9.95 4.99
C GLY A 407 -40.35 -8.94 4.87
N ILE A 408 -39.20 -9.26 5.48
CA ILE A 408 -37.99 -8.46 5.40
C ILE A 408 -37.26 -8.75 4.08
N ARG A 409 -36.79 -7.70 3.41
CA ARG A 409 -35.96 -7.78 2.21
C ARG A 409 -34.83 -6.73 2.22
N GLU A 410 -33.79 -6.95 1.45
CA GLU A 410 -32.76 -5.95 1.22
C GLU A 410 -33.28 -4.82 0.33
N VAL A 411 -32.90 -3.59 0.64
CA VAL A 411 -33.16 -2.42 -0.22
C VAL A 411 -32.18 -2.46 -1.39
N GLY A 412 -32.69 -2.47 -2.63
CA GLY A 412 -31.87 -2.53 -3.85
C GLY A 412 -30.90 -1.34 -3.96
N ARG A 413 -29.71 -1.58 -4.50
CA ARG A 413 -28.64 -0.55 -4.64
C ARG A 413 -29.08 0.71 -5.40
N SER A 414 -30.06 0.63 -6.31
CA SER A 414 -30.63 1.78 -7.04
C SER A 414 -31.38 2.77 -6.14
N ASN A 415 -31.98 2.32 -5.05
CA ASN A 415 -32.70 3.19 -4.13
C ASN A 415 -31.81 3.88 -3.08
N ARG A 416 -30.65 3.31 -2.76
CA ARG A 416 -29.70 3.93 -1.81
C ARG A 416 -29.10 5.23 -2.33
N GLN A 417 -28.90 5.37 -3.64
CA GLN A 417 -28.37 6.59 -4.25
C GLN A 417 -29.39 7.73 -4.36
N GLN A 418 -30.70 7.44 -4.35
CA GLN A 418 -31.74 8.47 -4.39
C GLN A 418 -31.99 9.10 -3.01
N VAL A 419 -31.83 8.33 -1.93
CA VAL A 419 -32.01 8.86 -0.56
C VAL A 419 -30.84 9.76 -0.15
N ALA A 420 -29.61 9.44 -0.58
CA ALA A 420 -28.44 10.27 -0.33
C ALA A 420 -28.42 11.58 -1.13
N ARG A 421 -29.11 11.65 -2.29
CA ARG A 421 -29.25 12.88 -3.08
C ARG A 421 -30.43 13.77 -2.64
N GLY A 422 -31.36 13.25 -1.85
CA GLY A 422 -32.51 13.99 -1.36
C GLY A 422 -32.27 14.80 -0.09
N SER A 423 -31.11 14.69 0.55
CA SER A 423 -30.74 15.47 1.74
C SER A 423 -29.93 16.73 1.44
N ASP A 424 -29.40 16.87 0.21
CA ASP A 424 -28.60 18.05 -0.19
C ASP A 424 -29.39 19.14 -0.93
N ASP A 425 -30.70 18.93 -1.22
CA ASP A 425 -31.51 19.86 -1.99
C ASP A 425 -32.46 20.75 -1.11
N LEU A 426 -32.16 20.93 0.17
CA LEU A 426 -32.95 21.80 1.08
C LEU A 426 -32.15 23.00 1.65
N SER A 427 -31.29 23.59 0.84
CA SER A 427 -30.72 24.92 1.16
C SER A 427 -30.39 25.63 -0.14
N ASP A 428 -31.34 26.36 -0.71
CA ASP A 428 -31.14 27.59 -1.49
C ASP A 428 -32.43 27.92 -2.26
N ASP A 429 -33.45 28.39 -1.53
CA ASP A 429 -34.52 29.18 -2.10
C ASP A 429 -34.80 30.40 -1.19
N LEU A 430 -33.99 31.46 -1.41
CA LEU A 430 -34.36 32.82 -1.00
C LEU A 430 -34.67 33.64 -2.26
N PRO A 431 -35.84 34.27 -2.37
CA PRO A 431 -36.23 35.00 -3.56
C PRO A 431 -35.45 36.32 -3.67
N MET A 432 -34.77 36.52 -4.79
CA MET A 432 -34.21 37.81 -5.21
C MET A 432 -35.38 38.76 -5.57
N THR A 433 -35.54 39.78 -4.77
CA THR A 433 -36.40 40.91 -5.07
C THR A 433 -35.84 41.73 -6.22
N SER A 434 -36.68 41.86 -7.23
CA SER A 434 -36.49 42.80 -8.36
C SER A 434 -36.50 44.24 -7.88
N GLY A 435 -35.42 44.98 -8.12
CA GLY A 435 -35.26 46.41 -7.95
C GLY A 435 -34.93 47.09 -9.26
N ASP A 436 -35.74 47.92 -9.63
CA ASP A 436 -36.18 48.66 -10.79
C ASP A 436 -35.08 49.45 -11.55
N LYS A 437 -35.46 49.77 -12.82
CA LYS A 437 -34.76 50.58 -13.82
C LYS A 437 -34.74 52.05 -13.50
N SER A 438 -33.71 52.70 -13.95
CA SER A 438 -33.66 54.04 -14.62
C SER A 438 -32.19 54.52 -14.52
N GLY A 439 -31.51 54.96 -15.53
CA GLY A 439 -31.75 55.87 -16.58
C GLY A 439 -30.49 56.66 -16.82
N GLU A 440 -30.10 56.86 -18.08
CA GLU A 440 -29.39 58.01 -18.64
C GLU A 440 -27.93 58.31 -18.20
N ASN A 441 -26.93 58.09 -18.98
CA ASN A 441 -26.29 58.89 -20.06
C ASN A 441 -25.05 58.15 -20.61
#